data_51944d163312b9c5c07b48b60abe9d8f
#
_entry.id   51944d163312b9c5c07b48b60abe9d8f
#
_cell.length_a   1.000
_cell.length_b   1.000
_cell.length_c   1.000
_cell.angle_alpha   90.00
_cell.angle_beta   90.00
_cell.angle_gamma   90.00
#
_symmetry.space_group_name_H-M   'P 1'
#
loop_
_entity.id
_entity.type
_entity.pdbx_description
1 polymer ?
#
loop_
_entity_poly.entity_id
_entity_poly.type
_entity_poly.pdbx_seq_one_letter_code
_entity_poly.pdbx_strand_id
1 'polypeptide(L)'
;MGIDNQALLEKQAAWILIASTIRFFADGPASGDLLVIDSWSRALKGIRFYRENRYYRNQAVPANLIGAASSEWILASTETHKPLRPASIIDLEDFQAMSDPSIANMEDIPRLLASHEAAPAPFSLQYQTGYGDLDFNGHMHNTNYTRLALDAAARRLDLDPGTHHLLVEAFHIQFVAETGYLETLQITASPDPTNPQSMAVEGRFPDRPDPSFLARLDYRVRQYQ
;
A
#
# COMPACT_ATOMS: atom_id res chain seq x y z
N MET A 1 18.79 2.51 0.90
CA MET A 1 19.33 1.41 0.09
C MET A 1 20.37 2.04 -0.83
N GLY A 2 21.58 1.53 -0.85
CA GLY A 2 22.66 2.07 -1.68
C GLY A 2 22.54 1.78 -3.18
N ILE A 3 21.35 1.41 -3.65
CA ILE A 3 21.07 1.18 -5.06
C ILE A 3 20.35 2.42 -5.56
N ASP A 4 21.11 3.24 -6.26
CA ASP A 4 20.63 4.44 -6.93
C ASP A 4 19.63 4.05 -8.03
N ASN A 5 18.53 4.79 -8.12
CA ASN A 5 17.54 4.60 -9.18
C ASN A 5 18.16 4.76 -10.58
N GLN A 6 19.16 5.64 -10.73
CA GLN A 6 19.87 5.80 -12.00
C GLN A 6 20.63 4.53 -12.38
N ALA A 7 21.33 3.89 -11.44
CA ALA A 7 22.02 2.63 -11.67
C ALA A 7 21.07 1.47 -12.02
N LEU A 8 19.83 1.50 -11.51
CA LEU A 8 18.80 0.54 -11.93
C LEU A 8 18.32 0.81 -13.35
N LEU A 9 18.06 2.06 -13.71
CA LEU A 9 17.65 2.44 -15.06
C LEU A 9 18.68 2.05 -16.13
N GLU A 10 19.98 2.19 -15.84
CA GLU A 10 21.07 1.73 -16.72
C GLU A 10 21.03 0.21 -16.94
N LYS A 11 20.47 -0.54 -15.99
CA LYS A 11 20.23 -1.99 -16.08
C LYS A 11 18.81 -2.35 -16.56
N GLN A 12 18.06 -1.35 -17.05
CA GLN A 12 16.67 -1.51 -17.49
C GLN A 12 15.80 -2.15 -16.39
N ALA A 13 16.03 -1.79 -15.14
CA ALA A 13 15.33 -2.30 -13.98
C ALA A 13 14.68 -1.17 -13.18
N ALA A 14 13.55 -1.47 -12.54
CA ALA A 14 12.85 -0.57 -11.62
C ALA A 14 12.33 -1.34 -10.39
N TRP A 15 12.20 -0.61 -9.28
CA TRP A 15 11.50 -1.11 -8.11
C TRP A 15 10.00 -1.04 -8.31
N ILE A 16 9.32 -2.16 -8.10
CA ILE A 16 7.86 -2.26 -8.11
C ILE A 16 7.39 -2.64 -6.71
N LEU A 17 6.52 -1.80 -6.13
CA LEU A 17 5.81 -2.11 -4.88
C LEU A 17 4.68 -3.08 -5.20
N ILE A 18 4.67 -4.25 -4.58
CA ILE A 18 3.64 -5.28 -4.80
C ILE A 18 2.66 -5.41 -3.65
N ALA A 19 3.08 -5.07 -2.43
CA ALA A 19 2.19 -5.02 -1.27
C ALA A 19 2.72 -4.07 -0.20
N SER A 20 1.81 -3.49 0.56
CA SER A 20 2.14 -2.68 1.74
C SER A 20 1.09 -2.87 2.82
N THR A 21 1.53 -2.88 4.06
CA THR A 21 0.67 -2.90 5.22
C THR A 21 1.17 -1.91 6.25
N ILE A 22 0.24 -1.18 6.87
CA ILE A 22 0.52 -0.22 7.93
C ILE A 22 -0.45 -0.46 9.09
N ARG A 23 0.05 -0.29 10.32
CA ARG A 23 -0.75 -0.22 11.54
C ARG A 23 -0.49 1.09 12.25
N PHE A 24 -1.56 1.69 12.76
CA PHE A 24 -1.51 2.87 13.60
C PHE A 24 -1.78 2.47 15.05
N PHE A 25 -0.93 2.92 15.97
CA PHE A 25 -1.00 2.63 17.42
C PHE A 25 -1.54 3.82 18.21
N ALA A 26 -1.52 5.00 17.59
CA ALA A 26 -2.01 6.24 18.16
C ALA A 26 -2.52 7.16 17.04
N ASP A 27 -3.20 8.24 17.43
CA ASP A 27 -3.59 9.30 16.50
C ASP A 27 -2.35 9.87 15.79
N GLY A 28 -2.50 10.26 14.54
CA GLY A 28 -1.43 10.85 13.73
C GLY A 28 -0.85 12.13 14.33
N PRO A 29 0.24 12.67 13.74
CA PRO A 29 0.83 13.92 14.18
C PRO A 29 -0.16 15.08 14.05
N ALA A 30 -0.18 15.97 15.04
CA ALA A 30 -0.96 17.19 15.00
C ALA A 30 -0.23 18.30 14.23
N SER A 31 -0.93 19.42 13.98
CA SER A 31 -0.28 20.59 13.38
C SER A 31 0.85 21.11 14.27
N GLY A 32 2.04 21.24 13.69
CA GLY A 32 3.27 21.65 14.39
C GLY A 32 4.13 20.48 14.91
N ASP A 33 3.63 19.24 14.87
CA ASP A 33 4.45 18.07 15.16
C ASP A 33 5.41 17.76 14.01
N LEU A 34 6.55 17.17 14.35
CA LEU A 34 7.48 16.58 13.40
C LEU A 34 7.16 15.09 13.22
N LEU A 35 6.98 14.64 11.97
CA LEU A 35 6.92 13.21 11.65
C LEU A 35 8.34 12.69 11.42
N VAL A 36 8.81 11.81 12.30
CA VAL A 36 10.11 11.12 12.15
C VAL A 36 9.85 9.72 11.63
N ILE A 37 10.56 9.36 10.55
CA ILE A 37 10.44 8.04 9.90
C ILE A 37 11.78 7.32 10.01
N ASP A 38 11.77 6.16 10.66
CA ASP A 38 12.87 5.22 10.66
C ASP A 38 12.57 4.12 9.64
N SER A 39 13.53 3.82 8.75
CA SER A 39 13.29 2.95 7.59
C SER A 39 14.51 2.10 7.28
N TRP A 40 14.31 0.78 7.13
CA TRP A 40 15.39 -0.16 6.83
C TRP A 40 14.93 -1.28 5.90
N SER A 41 15.91 -1.89 5.22
CA SER A 41 15.71 -3.14 4.50
C SER A 41 15.78 -4.30 5.49
N ARG A 42 14.78 -5.18 5.46
CA ARG A 42 14.74 -6.33 6.39
C ARG A 42 15.38 -7.58 5.79
N ALA A 43 14.95 -7.97 4.60
CA ALA A 43 15.34 -9.24 4.01
C ALA A 43 15.04 -9.30 2.50
N LEU A 44 15.64 -10.30 1.87
CA LEU A 44 15.26 -10.79 0.54
C LEU A 44 14.81 -12.26 0.68
N LYS A 45 13.59 -12.57 0.23
CA LYS A 45 13.06 -13.94 0.15
C LYS A 45 12.68 -14.26 -1.30
N GLY A 46 13.46 -15.08 -1.98
CA GLY A 46 13.31 -15.35 -3.40
C GLY A 46 13.57 -14.09 -4.24
N ILE A 47 12.53 -13.52 -4.85
CA ILE A 47 12.62 -12.28 -5.63
C ILE A 47 12.02 -11.08 -4.88
N ARG A 48 11.56 -11.26 -3.65
CA ARG A 48 10.83 -10.26 -2.86
C ARG A 48 11.73 -9.62 -1.83
N PHE A 49 11.82 -8.30 -1.88
CA PHE A 49 12.52 -7.46 -0.92
C PHE A 49 11.52 -6.91 0.09
N TYR A 50 11.87 -6.98 1.35
CA TYR A 50 11.06 -6.47 2.45
C TYR A 50 11.67 -5.21 3.02
N ARG A 51 10.85 -4.16 3.12
CA ARG A 51 11.21 -2.89 3.73
C ARG A 51 10.29 -2.58 4.88
N GLU A 52 10.86 -2.16 5.99
CA GLU A 52 10.18 -1.80 7.22
C GLU A 52 10.25 -0.29 7.43
N ASN A 53 9.19 0.27 8.02
CA ASN A 53 9.15 1.67 8.44
C ASN A 53 8.50 1.77 9.82
N ARG A 54 9.00 2.70 10.65
CA ARG A 54 8.38 3.13 11.90
C ARG A 54 8.17 4.62 11.85
N TYR A 55 7.02 5.04 12.32
CA TYR A 55 6.58 6.42 12.32
C TYR A 55 6.50 6.92 13.76
N TYR A 56 7.16 8.03 14.03
CA TYR A 56 7.22 8.61 15.38
C TYR A 56 6.79 10.06 15.35
N ARG A 57 6.17 10.50 16.44
CA ARG A 57 5.86 11.91 16.67
C ARG A 57 7.06 12.59 17.33
N ASN A 58 7.60 13.61 16.68
CA ASN A 58 8.68 14.49 17.14
C ASN A 58 10.06 13.82 17.30
N GLN A 59 10.16 12.63 17.91
CA GLN A 59 11.42 11.94 18.17
C GLN A 59 11.28 10.42 18.01
N ALA A 60 12.32 9.76 17.47
CA ALA A 60 12.37 8.31 17.27
C ALA A 60 12.66 7.58 18.59
N VAL A 61 11.73 7.64 19.53
CA VAL A 61 11.77 6.90 20.80
C VAL A 61 10.50 6.06 20.96
N PRO A 62 10.53 4.92 21.69
CA PRO A 62 9.39 4.01 21.77
C PRO A 62 8.08 4.68 22.23
N ALA A 63 8.15 5.64 23.15
CA ALA A 63 6.97 6.35 23.67
C ALA A 63 6.26 7.21 22.61
N ASN A 64 6.95 7.56 21.53
CA ASN A 64 6.46 8.40 20.46
C ASN A 64 6.07 7.62 19.19
N LEU A 65 6.13 6.28 19.25
CA LEU A 65 5.76 5.43 18.11
C LEU A 65 4.25 5.53 17.86
N ILE A 66 3.88 6.02 16.68
CA ILE A 66 2.48 6.20 16.26
C ILE A 66 2.03 5.20 15.19
N GLY A 67 2.95 4.53 14.54
CA GLY A 67 2.62 3.52 13.53
C GLY A 67 3.84 2.77 13.02
N ALA A 68 3.59 1.64 12.37
CA ALA A 68 4.61 0.84 11.72
C ALA A 68 4.07 0.24 10.42
N ALA A 69 4.95 0.10 9.42
CA ALA A 69 4.60 -0.46 8.13
C ALA A 69 5.66 -1.46 7.64
N SER A 70 5.18 -2.45 6.90
CA SER A 70 6.00 -3.39 6.13
C SER A 70 5.58 -3.35 4.67
N SER A 71 6.53 -3.42 3.76
CA SER A 71 6.25 -3.42 2.32
C SER A 71 7.07 -4.48 1.59
N GLU A 72 6.47 -5.04 0.53
CA GLU A 72 7.10 -5.99 -0.38
C GLU A 72 7.36 -5.32 -1.72
N TRP A 73 8.58 -5.49 -2.22
CA TRP A 73 9.06 -4.96 -3.47
C TRP A 73 9.68 -6.05 -4.33
N ILE A 74 9.62 -5.86 -5.64
CA ILE A 74 10.39 -6.66 -6.60
C ILE A 74 11.19 -5.75 -7.52
N LEU A 75 12.21 -6.31 -8.15
CA LEU A 75 12.83 -5.71 -9.33
C LEU A 75 12.11 -6.22 -10.57
N ALA A 76 11.76 -5.33 -11.47
CA ALA A 76 11.14 -5.66 -12.74
C ALA A 76 11.85 -4.95 -13.89
N SER A 77 11.79 -5.54 -15.08
CA SER A 77 12.28 -4.92 -16.31
C SER A 77 11.41 -3.71 -16.69
N THR A 78 12.04 -2.58 -16.99
CA THR A 78 11.34 -1.39 -17.50
C THR A 78 10.76 -1.56 -18.91
N GLU A 79 11.25 -2.55 -19.68
CA GLU A 79 10.76 -2.83 -21.03
C GLU A 79 9.63 -3.86 -21.06
N THR A 80 9.80 -4.97 -20.28
CA THR A 80 8.89 -6.12 -20.35
C THR A 80 7.92 -6.20 -19.18
N HIS A 81 8.11 -5.36 -18.14
CA HIS A 81 7.39 -5.35 -16.87
C HIS A 81 7.45 -6.69 -16.11
N LYS A 82 8.34 -7.61 -16.53
CA LYS A 82 8.50 -8.92 -15.89
C LYS A 82 9.46 -8.85 -14.71
N PRO A 83 9.18 -9.64 -13.66
CA PRO A 83 10.10 -9.75 -12.52
C PRO A 83 11.51 -10.19 -12.96
N LEU A 84 12.53 -9.57 -12.38
CA LEU A 84 13.94 -9.88 -12.58
C LEU A 84 14.49 -10.67 -11.39
N ARG A 85 15.51 -11.49 -11.65
CA ARG A 85 16.26 -12.16 -10.57
C ARG A 85 17.15 -11.13 -9.86
N PRO A 86 17.05 -10.96 -8.54
CA PRO A 86 17.84 -9.96 -7.81
C PRO A 86 19.34 -10.03 -8.10
N ALA A 87 19.93 -11.22 -8.09
CA ALA A 87 21.35 -11.43 -8.34
C ALA A 87 21.86 -10.99 -9.72
N SER A 88 20.97 -10.78 -10.70
CA SER A 88 21.35 -10.24 -12.01
C SER A 88 21.42 -8.71 -12.04
N ILE A 89 20.91 -8.06 -11.01
CA ILE A 89 20.74 -6.60 -10.96
C ILE A 89 21.59 -5.98 -9.85
N ILE A 90 21.60 -6.61 -8.65
CA ILE A 90 22.25 -6.07 -7.46
C ILE A 90 23.25 -7.07 -6.89
N ASP A 91 24.24 -6.55 -6.14
CA ASP A 91 25.08 -7.37 -5.29
C ASP A 91 24.28 -7.82 -4.06
N LEU A 92 24.16 -9.15 -3.88
CA LEU A 92 23.38 -9.72 -2.79
C LEU A 92 24.12 -9.69 -1.46
N GLU A 93 25.47 -9.73 -1.45
CA GLU A 93 26.26 -9.63 -0.24
C GLU A 93 26.16 -8.21 0.33
N ASP A 94 26.31 -7.21 -0.52
CA ASP A 94 26.10 -5.80 -0.14
C ASP A 94 24.68 -5.55 0.37
N PHE A 95 23.68 -6.10 -0.30
CA PHE A 95 22.28 -5.98 0.17
C PHE A 95 22.11 -6.62 1.55
N GLN A 96 22.63 -7.81 1.77
CA GLN A 96 22.54 -8.51 3.06
C GLN A 96 23.28 -7.76 4.17
N ALA A 97 24.45 -7.22 3.88
CA ALA A 97 25.22 -6.42 4.84
C ALA A 97 24.50 -5.13 5.29
N MET A 98 23.67 -4.56 4.42
CA MET A 98 22.86 -3.36 4.71
C MET A 98 21.47 -3.68 5.28
N SER A 99 21.11 -4.96 5.39
CA SER A 99 19.78 -5.38 5.85
C SER A 99 19.78 -5.73 7.34
N ASP A 100 18.71 -5.39 8.05
CA ASP A 100 18.51 -5.81 9.45
C ASP A 100 17.32 -6.79 9.53
N PRO A 101 17.58 -8.10 9.55
CA PRO A 101 16.55 -9.11 9.67
C PRO A 101 16.02 -9.29 11.09
N SER A 102 16.67 -8.71 12.08
CA SER A 102 16.33 -8.92 13.50
C SER A 102 15.04 -8.20 13.91
N ILE A 103 14.65 -7.18 13.16
CA ILE A 103 13.47 -6.37 13.46
C ILE A 103 12.48 -6.45 12.31
N ALA A 104 11.33 -7.07 12.57
CA ALA A 104 10.17 -7.08 11.68
C ALA A 104 9.00 -6.40 12.38
N ASN A 105 8.32 -5.48 11.68
CA ASN A 105 7.06 -4.92 12.20
C ASN A 105 5.92 -5.92 12.04
N MET A 106 5.99 -6.76 11.01
CA MET A 106 5.12 -7.91 10.78
C MET A 106 5.96 -9.07 10.26
N GLU A 107 5.65 -10.29 10.72
CA GLU A 107 6.37 -11.49 10.25
C GLU A 107 6.12 -11.75 8.76
N ASP A 108 4.84 -11.70 8.36
CA ASP A 108 4.42 -11.84 6.97
C ASP A 108 3.37 -10.80 6.60
N ILE A 109 3.44 -10.28 5.38
CA ILE A 109 2.41 -9.43 4.80
C ILE A 109 1.29 -10.36 4.30
N PRO A 110 0.04 -10.23 4.80
CA PRO A 110 -1.05 -11.09 4.40
C PRO A 110 -1.32 -11.02 2.90
N ARG A 111 -1.56 -12.15 2.26
CA ARG A 111 -2.03 -12.15 0.88
C ARG A 111 -3.55 -11.94 0.86
N LEU A 112 -3.98 -10.88 0.19
CA LEU A 112 -5.40 -10.66 -0.08
C LEU A 112 -5.85 -11.55 -1.23
N LEU A 113 -7.07 -12.05 -1.13
CA LEU A 113 -7.73 -12.79 -2.19
C LEU A 113 -8.86 -11.93 -2.75
N ALA A 114 -8.98 -11.91 -4.06
CA ALA A 114 -10.11 -11.29 -4.72
C ALA A 114 -11.40 -11.96 -4.29
N SER A 115 -12.42 -11.17 -3.97
CA SER A 115 -13.74 -11.72 -3.66
C SER A 115 -14.41 -12.15 -4.96
N HIS A 116 -14.70 -13.45 -5.09
CA HIS A 116 -15.51 -13.99 -6.19
C HIS A 116 -17.00 -14.03 -5.84
N GLU A 117 -17.35 -13.86 -4.57
CA GLU A 117 -18.73 -13.83 -4.11
C GLU A 117 -19.17 -12.38 -3.87
N ALA A 118 -20.36 -12.06 -4.37
CA ALA A 118 -20.97 -10.77 -4.09
C ALA A 118 -21.28 -10.66 -2.59
N ALA A 119 -20.50 -9.84 -1.89
CA ALA A 119 -20.82 -9.51 -0.51
C ALA A 119 -22.20 -8.85 -0.42
N PRO A 120 -22.95 -9.04 0.68
CA PRO A 120 -24.24 -8.39 0.85
C PRO A 120 -24.11 -6.87 0.72
N ALA A 121 -24.85 -6.29 -0.24
CA ALA A 121 -24.94 -4.85 -0.50
C ALA A 121 -23.56 -4.14 -0.62
N PRO A 122 -22.69 -4.49 -1.60
CA PRO A 122 -21.46 -3.77 -1.82
C PRO A 122 -21.76 -2.33 -2.28
N PHE A 123 -20.90 -1.38 -1.87
CA PHE A 123 -20.86 -0.08 -2.50
C PHE A 123 -19.95 -0.15 -3.72
N SER A 124 -20.34 0.49 -4.80
CA SER A 124 -19.52 0.48 -6.01
C SER A 124 -19.52 1.85 -6.68
N LEU A 125 -18.35 2.26 -7.19
CA LEU A 125 -18.17 3.47 -7.98
C LEU A 125 -17.24 3.21 -9.16
N GLN A 126 -17.41 4.00 -10.23
CA GLN A 126 -16.47 4.03 -11.33
C GLN A 126 -15.49 5.20 -11.15
N TYR A 127 -14.23 4.96 -11.44
CA TYR A 127 -13.17 5.97 -11.44
C TYR A 127 -12.34 5.86 -12.70
N GLN A 128 -12.23 6.96 -13.46
CA GLN A 128 -11.33 7.06 -14.60
C GLN A 128 -10.09 7.84 -14.19
N THR A 129 -8.91 7.27 -14.45
CA THR A 129 -7.63 7.90 -14.13
C THR A 129 -7.41 9.16 -14.98
N GLY A 130 -7.02 10.24 -14.31
CA GLY A 130 -6.63 11.50 -14.91
C GLY A 130 -5.11 11.68 -14.95
N TYR A 131 -4.66 12.75 -15.63
CA TYR A 131 -3.24 13.10 -15.70
C TYR A 131 -2.60 13.31 -14.30
N GLY A 132 -3.33 13.92 -13.37
CA GLY A 132 -2.86 14.18 -12.01
C GLY A 132 -2.74 12.93 -11.12
N ASP A 133 -3.24 11.79 -11.57
CA ASP A 133 -3.10 10.52 -10.84
C ASP A 133 -1.79 9.79 -11.16
N LEU A 134 -1.10 10.17 -12.23
CA LEU A 134 0.03 9.43 -12.77
C LEU A 134 1.35 9.86 -12.12
N ASP A 135 2.23 8.89 -11.96
CA ASP A 135 3.64 9.12 -11.63
C ASP A 135 4.48 9.33 -12.91
N PHE A 136 5.78 9.45 -12.76
CA PHE A 136 6.71 9.66 -13.89
C PHE A 136 6.82 8.43 -14.82
N ASN A 137 6.33 7.24 -14.41
CA ASN A 137 6.27 6.06 -15.26
C ASN A 137 4.98 6.01 -16.11
N GLY A 138 4.08 6.97 -15.92
CA GLY A 138 2.80 7.03 -16.63
C GLY A 138 1.72 6.11 -16.05
N HIS A 139 1.93 5.57 -14.84
CA HIS A 139 0.99 4.73 -14.13
C HIS A 139 0.42 5.45 -12.91
N MET A 140 -0.77 5.04 -12.49
CA MET A 140 -1.40 5.62 -11.30
C MET A 140 -0.51 5.45 -10.07
N HIS A 141 -0.19 6.56 -9.41
CA HIS A 141 0.67 6.58 -8.23
C HIS A 141 0.05 5.78 -7.08
N ASN A 142 0.87 5.04 -6.34
CA ASN A 142 0.44 4.12 -5.28
C ASN A 142 -0.50 4.75 -4.24
N THR A 143 -0.33 6.04 -3.92
CA THR A 143 -1.19 6.75 -2.97
C THR A 143 -2.61 6.96 -3.49
N ASN A 144 -2.83 7.00 -4.80
CA ASN A 144 -4.17 7.16 -5.37
C ASN A 144 -5.03 5.92 -5.19
N TYR A 145 -4.44 4.73 -5.26
CA TYR A 145 -5.17 3.50 -4.91
C TYR A 145 -5.62 3.51 -3.44
N THR A 146 -4.74 3.97 -2.52
CA THR A 146 -5.10 4.14 -1.10
C THR A 146 -6.24 5.14 -0.92
N ARG A 147 -6.16 6.31 -1.59
CA ARG A 147 -7.22 7.32 -1.57
C ARG A 147 -8.55 6.75 -2.06
N LEU A 148 -8.56 6.03 -3.19
CA LEU A 148 -9.77 5.42 -3.75
C LEU A 148 -10.36 4.37 -2.79
N ALA A 149 -9.52 3.57 -2.13
CA ALA A 149 -9.98 2.60 -1.15
C ALA A 149 -10.64 3.27 0.06
N LEU A 150 -10.05 4.36 0.57
CA LEU A 150 -10.61 5.14 1.68
C LEU A 150 -11.92 5.85 1.28
N ASP A 151 -11.98 6.45 0.09
CA ASP A 151 -13.19 7.10 -0.44
C ASP A 151 -14.34 6.09 -0.58
N ALA A 152 -14.06 4.91 -1.13
CA ALA A 152 -15.06 3.86 -1.29
C ALA A 152 -15.58 3.35 0.07
N ALA A 153 -14.68 3.17 1.05
CA ALA A 153 -15.05 2.74 2.39
C ALA A 153 -15.90 3.80 3.11
N ALA A 154 -15.50 5.07 3.06
CA ALA A 154 -16.26 6.17 3.67
C ALA A 154 -17.67 6.30 3.08
N ARG A 155 -17.79 6.20 1.76
CA ARG A 155 -19.10 6.21 1.07
C ARG A 155 -19.94 4.98 1.40
N ARG A 156 -19.33 3.78 1.51
CA ARG A 156 -20.02 2.57 1.93
C ARG A 156 -20.60 2.68 3.33
N LEU A 157 -19.93 3.42 4.21
CA LEU A 157 -20.37 3.70 5.58
C LEU A 157 -21.30 4.90 5.70
N ASP A 158 -21.61 5.57 4.58
CA ASP A 158 -22.42 6.80 4.52
C ASP A 158 -21.91 7.89 5.49
N LEU A 159 -20.60 8.07 5.55
CA LEU A 159 -19.98 9.04 6.45
C LEU A 159 -20.07 10.46 5.89
N ASP A 160 -20.65 11.35 6.69
CA ASP A 160 -20.59 12.79 6.44
C ASP A 160 -19.26 13.34 7.00
N PRO A 161 -18.34 13.84 6.15
CA PRO A 161 -17.04 14.39 6.59
C PRO A 161 -17.17 15.63 7.48
N GLY A 162 -18.32 16.28 7.52
CA GLY A 162 -18.60 17.39 8.44
C GLY A 162 -18.89 16.94 9.87
N THR A 163 -19.24 15.69 10.08
CA THR A 163 -19.65 15.16 11.38
C THR A 163 -18.92 13.90 11.83
N HIS A 164 -18.21 13.24 10.91
CA HIS A 164 -17.55 11.97 11.19
C HIS A 164 -16.11 11.92 10.67
N HIS A 165 -15.24 11.24 11.41
CA HIS A 165 -13.92 10.82 10.96
C HIS A 165 -13.86 9.30 10.76
N LEU A 166 -13.35 8.87 9.62
CA LEU A 166 -12.89 7.49 9.41
C LEU A 166 -11.45 7.38 9.94
N LEU A 167 -11.26 6.73 11.07
CA LEU A 167 -9.96 6.49 11.67
C LEU A 167 -9.48 5.10 11.26
N VAL A 168 -8.47 5.05 10.41
CA VAL A 168 -7.85 3.79 9.99
C VAL A 168 -6.91 3.30 11.08
N GLU A 169 -7.09 2.06 11.54
CA GLU A 169 -6.22 1.39 12.52
C GLU A 169 -5.18 0.49 11.84
N ALA A 170 -5.60 -0.18 10.76
CA ALA A 170 -4.69 -0.92 9.90
C ALA A 170 -5.14 -0.77 8.44
N PHE A 171 -4.19 -0.73 7.54
CA PHE A 171 -4.44 -0.71 6.11
C PHE A 171 -3.47 -1.66 5.42
N HIS A 172 -4.01 -2.55 4.62
CA HIS A 172 -3.24 -3.45 3.79
C HIS A 172 -3.67 -3.28 2.33
N ILE A 173 -2.70 -3.18 1.41
CA ILE A 173 -2.94 -3.09 -0.02
C ILE A 173 -2.00 -4.02 -0.78
N GLN A 174 -2.52 -4.67 -1.80
CA GLN A 174 -1.81 -5.50 -2.76
C GLN A 174 -2.06 -4.93 -4.15
N PHE A 175 -1.00 -4.60 -4.86
CA PHE A 175 -1.05 -4.14 -6.25
C PHE A 175 -0.91 -5.35 -7.17
N VAL A 176 -1.81 -5.51 -8.12
CA VAL A 176 -1.89 -6.68 -9.00
C VAL A 176 -1.61 -6.30 -10.45
N ALA A 177 -2.20 -5.20 -10.93
CA ALA A 177 -1.97 -4.68 -12.26
C ALA A 177 -1.89 -3.15 -12.25
N GLU A 178 -1.00 -2.62 -13.06
CA GLU A 178 -0.82 -1.18 -13.25
C GLU A 178 -2.06 -0.57 -13.91
N THR A 179 -2.39 0.67 -13.54
CA THR A 179 -3.48 1.44 -14.14
C THR A 179 -2.89 2.64 -14.84
N GLY A 180 -3.11 2.74 -16.13
CA GLY A 180 -2.60 3.81 -16.99
C GLY A 180 -3.56 5.00 -17.14
N TYR A 181 -3.19 5.94 -18.00
CA TYR A 181 -3.98 7.13 -18.32
C TYR A 181 -5.32 6.78 -18.98
N LEU A 182 -6.41 7.42 -18.51
CA LEU A 182 -7.78 7.23 -18.98
C LEU A 182 -8.35 5.82 -18.82
N GLU A 183 -7.65 4.93 -18.12
CA GLU A 183 -8.22 3.64 -17.74
C GLU A 183 -9.29 3.81 -16.68
N THR A 184 -10.33 2.97 -16.78
CA THR A 184 -11.46 2.99 -15.84
C THR A 184 -11.36 1.82 -14.88
N LEU A 185 -11.53 2.10 -13.60
CA LEU A 185 -11.65 1.10 -12.54
C LEU A 185 -13.07 1.10 -11.98
N GLN A 186 -13.62 -0.07 -11.77
CA GLN A 186 -14.76 -0.30 -10.90
C GLN A 186 -14.24 -0.56 -9.50
N ILE A 187 -14.49 0.37 -8.59
CA ILE A 187 -14.07 0.25 -7.18
C ILE A 187 -15.24 -0.28 -6.37
N THR A 188 -15.04 -1.38 -5.65
CA THR A 188 -16.06 -2.01 -4.82
C THR A 188 -15.60 -2.10 -3.39
N ALA A 189 -16.43 -1.63 -2.44
CA ALA A 189 -16.17 -1.73 -1.00
C ALA A 189 -17.22 -2.65 -0.35
N SER A 190 -16.73 -3.65 0.38
CA SER A 190 -17.55 -4.69 1.01
C SER A 190 -17.16 -4.87 2.47
N PRO A 191 -18.11 -4.81 3.43
CA PRO A 191 -17.81 -5.12 4.83
C PRO A 191 -17.32 -6.56 4.97
N ASP A 192 -16.39 -6.78 5.89
CA ASP A 192 -15.97 -8.13 6.27
C ASP A 192 -17.11 -8.78 7.08
N PRO A 193 -17.65 -9.93 6.66
CA PRO A 193 -18.76 -10.57 7.37
C PRO A 193 -18.38 -11.06 8.76
N THR A 194 -17.10 -11.22 9.05
CA THR A 194 -16.58 -11.72 10.33
C THR A 194 -16.09 -10.61 11.26
N ASN A 195 -15.83 -9.42 10.71
CA ASN A 195 -15.37 -8.26 11.47
C ASN A 195 -16.06 -6.97 10.99
N PRO A 196 -17.06 -6.45 11.72
CA PRO A 196 -17.79 -5.24 11.31
C PRO A 196 -16.96 -3.97 11.27
N GLN A 197 -15.74 -3.98 11.85
CA GLN A 197 -14.78 -2.89 11.80
C GLN A 197 -13.72 -3.10 10.70
N SER A 198 -13.98 -3.98 9.76
CA SER A 198 -13.10 -4.25 8.62
C SER A 198 -13.85 -4.12 7.30
N MET A 199 -13.17 -3.58 6.30
CA MET A 199 -13.68 -3.37 4.95
C MET A 199 -12.68 -3.94 3.94
N ALA A 200 -13.16 -4.77 3.03
CA ALA A 200 -12.43 -5.15 1.84
C ALA A 200 -12.76 -4.17 0.71
N VAL A 201 -11.74 -3.72 -0.01
CA VAL A 201 -11.91 -2.87 -1.19
C VAL A 201 -11.13 -3.47 -2.35
N GLU A 202 -11.76 -3.47 -3.52
CA GLU A 202 -11.19 -4.02 -4.74
C GLU A 202 -11.39 -3.03 -5.88
N GLY A 203 -10.34 -2.83 -6.70
CA GLY A 203 -10.42 -2.07 -7.95
C GLY A 203 -10.21 -3.00 -9.13
N ARG A 204 -11.20 -3.10 -10.04
CA ARG A 204 -11.15 -3.94 -11.23
C ARG A 204 -11.28 -3.14 -12.52
N PHE A 205 -10.60 -3.61 -13.54
CA PHE A 205 -10.89 -3.18 -14.90
C PHE A 205 -12.19 -3.87 -15.37
N PRO A 206 -13.05 -3.16 -16.13
CA PRO A 206 -14.28 -3.77 -16.64
C PRO A 206 -14.06 -4.92 -17.63
N ASP A 207 -12.91 -4.93 -18.29
CA ASP A 207 -12.56 -5.80 -19.42
C ASP A 207 -11.41 -6.78 -19.14
N ARG A 208 -10.91 -6.83 -17.90
CA ARG A 208 -9.79 -7.70 -17.50
C ARG A 208 -10.18 -8.63 -16.36
N PRO A 209 -9.67 -9.89 -16.34
CA PRO A 209 -10.01 -10.85 -15.29
C PRO A 209 -9.37 -10.50 -13.95
N ASP A 210 -8.15 -9.94 -13.99
CA ASP A 210 -7.40 -9.62 -12.78
C ASP A 210 -7.78 -8.24 -12.25
N PRO A 211 -7.83 -8.04 -10.92
CA PRO A 211 -8.00 -6.72 -10.33
C PRO A 211 -6.77 -5.86 -10.58
N SER A 212 -6.93 -4.54 -10.52
CA SER A 212 -5.79 -3.62 -10.43
C SER A 212 -5.18 -3.65 -9.03
N PHE A 213 -6.03 -3.62 -8.00
CA PHE A 213 -5.59 -3.72 -6.61
C PHE A 213 -6.63 -4.39 -5.71
N LEU A 214 -6.14 -4.91 -4.59
CA LEU A 214 -6.93 -5.39 -3.47
C LEU A 214 -6.49 -4.65 -2.22
N ALA A 215 -7.45 -4.22 -1.38
CA ALA A 215 -7.15 -3.57 -0.12
C ALA A 215 -8.05 -4.09 1.00
N ARG A 216 -7.56 -4.00 2.22
CA ARG A 216 -8.33 -4.22 3.45
C ARG A 216 -7.97 -3.11 4.43
N LEU A 217 -8.98 -2.56 5.08
CA LEU A 217 -8.79 -1.60 6.15
C LEU A 217 -9.57 -2.03 7.38
N ASP A 218 -8.92 -1.92 8.55
CA ASP A 218 -9.56 -1.99 9.85
C ASP A 218 -9.69 -0.55 10.36
N TYR A 219 -10.88 -0.21 10.89
CA TYR A 219 -11.22 1.19 11.14
C TYR A 219 -12.12 1.38 12.36
N ARG A 220 -12.14 2.62 12.85
CA ARG A 220 -13.16 3.15 13.75
C ARG A 220 -13.81 4.38 13.14
N VAL A 221 -15.06 4.64 13.47
CA VAL A 221 -15.74 5.90 13.15
C VAL A 221 -15.82 6.74 14.44
N ARG A 222 -15.36 7.98 14.36
CA ARG A 222 -15.46 8.96 15.47
C ARG A 222 -16.35 10.11 15.03
N GLN A 223 -17.33 10.47 15.83
CA GLN A 223 -18.07 11.72 15.65
C GLN A 223 -17.24 12.91 16.10
N TYR A 224 -17.38 14.04 15.39
CA TYR A 224 -16.92 15.34 15.88
C TYR A 224 -17.74 15.72 17.12
N GLN A 225 -17.06 16.26 18.14
CA GLN A 225 -17.72 16.89 19.26
C GLN A 225 -17.93 18.36 18.97
#